data_68b1ea66da903a073b4b44bbabec265a
#
_entry.id   68b1ea66da903a073b4b44bbabec265a
#
_cell.length_a   1.000
_cell.length_b   1.000
_cell.length_c   1.000
_cell.angle_alpha   90.00
_cell.angle_beta   90.00
_cell.angle_gamma   90.00
#
_symmetry.space_group_name_H-M   'P 1'
#
loop_
_entity.id
_entity.type
_entity.pdbx_description
1 polymer ?
#
loop_
_entity_poly.entity_id
_entity_poly.type
_entity_poly.pdbx_seq_one_letter_code
_entity_poly.pdbx_strand_id
1 'polypeptide(L)' 'MAAKLYTSEAWLRKRFHLDKRTPEEIAKECGTSVETIYVYLAKFGLRKSRR' A
#
# COMPACT_ATOMS: atom_id res chain seq x y z
N MET A 1 8.89 -12.20 9.23
CA MET A 1 8.27 -11.49 10.04
C MET A 1 7.49 -10.45 9.47
N ALA A 2 6.33 -10.38 9.74
CA ALA A 2 5.47 -9.47 9.16
C ALA A 2 5.79 -8.12 9.65
N ALA A 3 6.14 -7.29 8.80
CA ALA A 3 6.43 -5.97 9.21
C ALA A 3 5.35 -5.10 8.70
N LYS A 4 4.97 -4.12 9.43
CA LYS A 4 3.96 -3.21 9.00
C LYS A 4 4.58 -2.14 8.12
N LEU A 5 5.19 -2.58 7.05
CA LEU A 5 5.86 -1.66 6.15
C LEU A 5 4.88 -0.71 5.50
N TYR A 6 3.64 -1.13 5.38
CA TYR A 6 2.63 -0.29 4.75
C TYR A 6 2.31 0.95 5.58
N THR A 7 2.77 1.01 6.80
CA THR A 7 2.55 2.21 7.61
C THR A 7 3.55 3.30 7.24
N SER A 8 4.56 2.96 6.44
CA SER A 8 5.53 3.95 6.01
C SER A 8 5.10 4.51 4.66
N GLU A 9 4.88 5.80 4.60
CA GLU A 9 4.45 6.41 3.36
C GLU A 9 5.50 6.24 2.28
N ALA A 10 6.76 6.41 2.63
CA ALA A 10 7.82 6.30 1.65
C ALA A 10 7.90 4.90 1.07
N TRP A 11 7.80 3.89 1.92
CA TRP A 11 7.87 2.51 1.47
C TRP A 11 6.67 2.18 0.59
N LEU A 12 5.49 2.58 1.04
CA LEU A 12 4.27 2.26 0.33
C LEU A 12 4.23 2.96 -1.02
N ARG A 13 4.66 4.20 -1.07
CA ARG A 13 4.70 4.95 -2.30
C ARG A 13 5.66 4.29 -3.29
N LYS A 14 6.81 3.87 -2.80
CA LYS A 14 7.78 3.24 -3.64
C LYS A 14 7.23 1.95 -4.23
N ARG A 15 6.60 1.13 -3.39
CA ARG A 15 6.06 -0.11 -3.89
C ARG A 15 4.92 0.12 -4.88
N PHE A 16 4.08 1.07 -4.60
CA PHE A 16 2.92 1.29 -5.43
C PHE A 16 3.26 2.00 -6.73
N HIS A 17 4.11 2.99 -6.68
CA HIS A 17 4.44 3.77 -7.86
C HIS A 17 5.66 3.27 -8.60
N LEU A 18 6.72 3.02 -7.90
CA LEU A 18 7.96 2.60 -8.52
C LEU A 18 7.92 1.16 -8.96
N ASP A 19 7.57 0.27 -8.07
CA ASP A 19 7.51 -1.15 -8.38
C ASP A 19 6.21 -1.52 -9.04
N LYS A 20 5.27 -0.61 -9.08
CA LYS A 20 3.98 -0.82 -9.72
C LYS A 20 3.27 -2.06 -9.21
N ARG A 21 3.37 -2.28 -7.91
CA ARG A 21 2.68 -3.40 -7.32
C ARG A 21 1.23 -3.03 -7.06
N THR A 22 0.34 -3.99 -7.25
CA THR A 22 -1.05 -3.73 -6.95
C THR A 22 -1.25 -3.78 -5.45
N PRO A 23 -2.31 -3.14 -4.94
CA PRO A 23 -2.56 -3.20 -3.50
C PRO A 23 -2.71 -4.61 -2.99
N GLU A 24 -3.25 -5.50 -3.81
CA GLU A 24 -3.39 -6.89 -3.41
C GLU A 24 -2.04 -7.54 -3.21
N GLU A 25 -1.11 -7.25 -4.09
CA GLU A 25 0.22 -7.81 -3.97
C GLU A 25 0.92 -7.26 -2.75
N ILE A 26 0.75 -5.96 -2.50
CA ILE A 26 1.37 -5.35 -1.35
C ILE A 26 0.79 -5.95 -0.07
N ALA A 27 -0.51 -6.18 -0.04
CA ALA A 27 -1.14 -6.77 1.13
C ALA A 27 -0.59 -8.16 1.37
N LYS A 28 -0.38 -8.91 0.30
CA LYS A 28 0.16 -10.24 0.44
C LYS A 28 1.58 -10.21 0.99
N GLU A 29 2.38 -9.28 0.53
CA GLU A 29 3.75 -9.17 1.01
C GLU A 29 3.79 -8.80 2.47
N CYS A 30 2.86 -7.98 2.91
CA CYS A 30 2.84 -7.53 4.29
C CYS A 30 2.04 -8.45 5.20
N GLY A 31 1.36 -9.42 4.63
CA GLY A 31 0.57 -10.34 5.44
C GLY A 31 -0.66 -9.67 6.04
N THR A 32 -1.25 -8.75 5.31
CA THR A 32 -2.42 -8.05 5.80
C THR A 32 -3.51 -8.09 4.73
N SER A 33 -4.65 -7.53 5.01
CA SER A 33 -5.71 -7.56 4.03
C SER A 33 -5.59 -6.37 3.10
N VAL A 34 -6.12 -6.55 1.90
CA VAL A 34 -6.00 -5.53 0.89
C VAL A 34 -6.75 -4.26 1.31
N GLU A 35 -7.79 -4.42 2.10
CA GLU A 35 -8.52 -3.25 2.56
C GLU A 35 -7.66 -2.35 3.41
N THR A 36 -6.79 -2.94 4.21
CA THR A 36 -5.87 -2.16 5.02
C THR A 36 -4.94 -1.35 4.12
N ILE A 37 -4.49 -1.96 3.04
CA ILE A 37 -3.61 -1.25 2.11
C ILE A 37 -4.37 -0.10 1.46
N TYR A 38 -5.61 -0.32 1.08
CA TYR A 38 -6.41 0.75 0.47
C TYR A 38 -6.56 1.93 1.43
N VAL A 39 -6.79 1.63 2.70
CA VAL A 39 -6.94 2.68 3.69
C VAL A 39 -5.67 3.52 3.77
N TYR A 40 -4.53 2.87 3.79
CA TYR A 40 -3.28 3.61 3.89
C TYR A 40 -2.94 4.34 2.60
N LEU A 41 -3.28 3.76 1.46
CA LEU A 41 -3.06 4.44 0.20
C LEU A 41 -3.88 5.73 0.14
N ALA A 42 -5.12 5.65 0.59
CA ALA A 42 -5.98 6.83 0.60
C ALA A 42 -5.47 7.84 1.62
N LYS A 43 -5.02 7.35 2.76
CA LYS A 43 -4.54 8.21 3.80
C LYS A 43 -3.32 9.00 3.35
N PHE A 44 -2.45 8.36 2.61
CA PHE A 44 -1.23 9.01 2.14
C PHE A 44 -1.43 9.73 0.81
N GLY A 45 -2.61 9.63 0.25
CA GLY A 45 -2.88 10.30 -1.01
C GLY A 45 -2.19 9.66 -2.19
N LEU A 46 -1.84 8.38 -2.09
CA LEU A 46 -1.17 7.70 -3.17
C LEU A 46 -2.13 7.10 -4.17
N ARG A 47 -3.34 6.79 -3.72
CA ARG A 47 -4.30 6.19 -4.59
C ARG A 47 -5.09 7.27 -5.30
N LYS A 48 -5.30 7.10 -6.63
CA LYS A 48 -6.05 8.05 -7.36
C LYS A 48 -7.49 7.96 -7.01
N SER A 49 -8.08 9.03 -6.64
CA SER A 49 -9.47 9.03 -6.33
C SER A 49 -10.22 9.32 -7.56
N ARG A 50 -11.27 8.62 -7.84
CA ARG A 50 -11.97 8.91 -8.94
C ARG A 50 -13.07 9.66 -8.58
N ARG A 51 -13.53 10.44 -8.95
CA ARG A 51 -14.51 11.18 -8.61
C ARG A 51 -15.30 11.35 -9.18
#